data_0538e84b7fb71f06ebdc796c00f0309f
#
_entry.id   0538e84b7fb71f06ebdc796c00f0309f
#
_cell.length_a   1.000
_cell.length_b   1.000
_cell.length_c   1.000
_cell.angle_alpha   90.00
_cell.angle_beta   90.00
_cell.angle_gamma   90.00
#
_symmetry.space_group_name_H-M   'P 1'
#
loop_
_entity.id
_entity.type
_entity.pdbx_description
1 polymer ?
#
loop_
_entity_poly.entity_id
_entity_poly.type
_entity_poly.pdbx_seq_one_letter_code
_entity_poly.pdbx_strand_id
1 'polypeptide(L)'
;ERGAVQRFVQTFRPRLGLIMETEIWPQLLQACGQQEVPVVLVNARLSEKTLRRWQRLPQLARQSYGRLSVAYAQTAQDAQRLQTLGVPAVMVTGNLKFDASPDPVLLQQGQDLRRRWHAQQRAARPVALLASSRDGEETLWLQAWQALPPEQRDAVQWLIVPRHPQRFDEVAHLLRTTGFAVKRRSTGQTDPDDGRQAVWLGDSMGEMPLYYAMADLALMGGSFAPLGGQNLIEACACACPVLLGPHTFNFSQASEQAIAAGAALRCNSMEQAVQQALALLSTAPAETGASDSTRAAMQRAALVFSQAHRGAAQRMTSDLHQRGWLG
;
A
#
# COMPACT_ATOMS: atom_id res chain seq x y z
N GLU A 1 29.24 4.80 -14.30
CA GLU A 1 30.56 5.23 -14.80
C GLU A 1 30.80 6.70 -14.47
N ARG A 2 31.98 7.05 -13.88
CA ARG A 2 32.31 8.42 -13.43
C ARG A 2 32.10 9.47 -14.53
N GLY A 3 32.60 9.20 -15.76
CA GLY A 3 32.49 10.15 -16.87
C GLY A 3 31.06 10.45 -17.33
N ALA A 4 30.18 9.48 -17.28
CA ALA A 4 28.76 9.68 -17.63
C ALA A 4 28.06 10.59 -16.62
N VAL A 5 28.30 10.37 -15.33
CA VAL A 5 27.72 11.17 -14.24
C VAL A 5 28.25 12.61 -14.27
N GLN A 6 29.57 12.81 -14.51
CA GLN A 6 30.15 14.14 -14.65
C GLN A 6 29.52 14.89 -15.84
N ARG A 7 29.45 14.25 -17.02
CA ARG A 7 28.79 14.86 -18.18
C ARG A 7 27.34 15.23 -17.90
N PHE A 8 26.59 14.36 -17.22
CA PHE A 8 25.21 14.64 -16.83
C PHE A 8 25.11 15.92 -15.99
N VAL A 9 25.86 16.00 -14.88
CA VAL A 9 25.83 17.17 -13.98
C VAL A 9 26.30 18.43 -14.68
N GLN A 10 27.33 18.36 -15.52
CA GLN A 10 27.85 19.50 -16.30
C GLN A 10 26.88 19.98 -17.36
N THR A 11 26.16 19.06 -18.04
CA THR A 11 25.21 19.38 -19.11
C THR A 11 23.92 19.99 -18.54
N PHE A 12 23.34 19.35 -17.53
CA PHE A 12 22.04 19.77 -17.00
C PHE A 12 22.14 20.87 -15.94
N ARG A 13 23.30 21.04 -15.29
CA ARG A 13 23.56 22.03 -14.23
C ARG A 13 22.42 22.13 -13.22
N PRO A 14 22.02 21.02 -12.57
CA PRO A 14 20.89 21.02 -11.66
C PRO A 14 21.18 21.94 -10.47
N ARG A 15 20.15 22.66 -10.02
CA ARG A 15 20.24 23.49 -8.80
C ARG A 15 20.11 22.66 -7.53
N LEU A 16 19.47 21.50 -7.62
CA LEU A 16 19.18 20.60 -6.52
C LEU A 16 19.07 19.16 -7.04
N GLY A 17 19.67 18.22 -6.34
CA GLY A 17 19.50 16.79 -6.56
C GLY A 17 18.56 16.20 -5.51
N LEU A 18 17.45 15.53 -5.94
CA LEU A 18 16.57 14.79 -5.05
C LEU A 18 16.74 13.29 -5.34
N ILE A 19 17.13 12.53 -4.35
CA ILE A 19 17.22 11.06 -4.43
C ILE A 19 16.25 10.44 -3.41
N MET A 20 15.73 9.26 -3.73
CA MET A 20 14.58 8.69 -3.00
C MET A 20 14.95 7.52 -2.10
N GLU A 21 14.31 7.43 -0.96
CA GLU A 21 14.28 6.28 -0.03
C GLU A 21 15.67 5.76 0.38
N THR A 22 16.19 4.73 -0.32
CA THR A 22 17.47 4.07 0.00
C THR A 22 18.53 4.27 -1.08
N GLU A 23 18.24 5.07 -2.09
CA GLU A 23 19.09 5.27 -3.26
C GLU A 23 20.30 6.15 -2.91
N ILE A 24 21.44 5.51 -2.69
CA ILE A 24 22.72 6.20 -2.46
C ILE A 24 23.69 5.87 -3.59
N TRP A 25 24.02 6.88 -4.36
CA TRP A 25 24.88 6.77 -5.55
C TRP A 25 26.18 7.53 -5.33
N PRO A 26 27.26 6.91 -4.80
CA PRO A 26 28.47 7.61 -4.36
C PRO A 26 29.12 8.48 -5.44
N GLN A 27 29.09 8.01 -6.69
CA GLN A 27 29.66 8.77 -7.82
C GLN A 27 28.83 10.00 -8.18
N LEU A 28 27.48 9.91 -8.08
CA LEU A 28 26.61 11.06 -8.28
C LEU A 28 26.83 12.11 -7.19
N LEU A 29 26.84 11.68 -5.94
CA LEU A 29 27.10 12.57 -4.80
C LEU A 29 28.47 13.25 -4.91
N GLN A 30 29.48 12.52 -5.40
CA GLN A 30 30.80 13.11 -5.65
C GLN A 30 30.78 14.16 -6.75
N ALA A 31 30.12 13.88 -7.88
CA ALA A 31 30.05 14.81 -9.00
C ALA A 31 29.23 16.06 -8.67
N CYS A 32 28.11 15.91 -7.95
CA CYS A 32 27.30 17.03 -7.46
C CYS A 32 28.11 17.91 -6.48
N GLY A 33 28.83 17.30 -5.53
CA GLY A 33 29.67 18.03 -4.59
C GLY A 33 30.81 18.82 -5.25
N GLN A 34 31.35 18.33 -6.37
CA GLN A 34 32.38 19.08 -7.16
C GLN A 34 31.81 20.31 -7.89
N GLN A 35 30.50 20.36 -8.10
CA GLN A 35 29.79 21.47 -8.74
C GLN A 35 28.91 22.25 -7.74
N GLU A 36 29.13 22.04 -6.44
CA GLU A 36 28.40 22.69 -5.33
C GLU A 36 26.88 22.51 -5.42
N VAL A 37 26.43 21.44 -6.09
CA VAL A 37 25.00 21.10 -6.19
C VAL A 37 24.56 20.36 -4.92
N PRO A 38 23.63 20.91 -4.11
CA PRO A 38 23.11 20.23 -2.95
C PRO A 38 22.33 18.96 -3.36
N VAL A 39 22.56 17.87 -2.63
CA VAL A 39 21.82 16.61 -2.84
C VAL A 39 21.09 16.22 -1.56
N VAL A 40 19.81 15.92 -1.69
CA VAL A 40 18.89 15.64 -0.60
C VAL A 40 18.36 14.22 -0.74
N LEU A 41 18.35 13.47 0.36
CA LEU A 41 17.69 12.17 0.43
C LEU A 41 16.26 12.37 0.95
N VAL A 42 15.27 12.24 0.07
CA VAL A 42 13.85 12.40 0.40
C VAL A 42 13.19 11.06 0.71
N ASN A 43 12.18 11.07 1.59
CA ASN A 43 11.47 9.88 2.05
C ASN A 43 12.44 8.80 2.56
N ALA A 44 13.50 9.23 3.24
CA ALA A 44 14.63 8.40 3.60
C ALA A 44 14.26 7.31 4.61
N ARG A 45 14.67 6.09 4.32
CA ARG A 45 14.57 4.96 5.25
C ARG A 45 15.86 4.16 5.26
N LEU A 46 16.19 3.56 6.39
CA LEU A 46 17.38 2.76 6.53
C LEU A 46 17.13 1.58 7.47
N SER A 47 17.08 0.36 6.93
CA SER A 47 16.91 -0.84 7.75
C SER A 47 18.16 -1.11 8.60
N GLU A 48 17.98 -1.79 9.72
CA GLU A 48 19.08 -2.24 10.59
C GLU A 48 20.08 -3.11 9.82
N LYS A 49 19.60 -3.99 8.94
CA LYS A 49 20.43 -4.83 8.06
C LYS A 49 21.31 -3.98 7.15
N THR A 50 20.74 -2.92 6.57
CA THR A 50 21.47 -1.99 5.69
C THR A 50 22.49 -1.17 6.48
N LEU A 51 22.13 -0.68 7.66
CA LEU A 51 23.05 0.01 8.56
C LEU A 51 24.29 -0.85 8.87
N ARG A 52 24.09 -2.08 9.33
CA ARG A 52 25.18 -3.02 9.64
C ARG A 52 26.08 -3.29 8.43
N ARG A 53 25.52 -3.34 7.23
CA ARG A 53 26.30 -3.50 6.00
C ARG A 53 27.20 -2.28 5.74
N TRP A 54 26.67 -1.07 5.87
CA TRP A 54 27.45 0.16 5.68
C TRP A 54 28.50 0.37 6.78
N GLN A 55 28.23 -0.03 8.01
CA GLN A 55 29.19 0.04 9.12
C GLN A 55 30.44 -0.81 8.88
N ARG A 56 30.37 -1.84 8.02
CA ARG A 56 31.56 -2.61 7.61
C ARG A 56 32.49 -1.86 6.66
N LEU A 57 32.02 -0.75 6.08
CA LEU A 57 32.74 0.09 5.13
C LEU A 57 32.68 1.57 5.57
N PRO A 58 33.26 1.91 6.74
CA PRO A 58 33.01 3.20 7.39
C PRO A 58 33.50 4.40 6.58
N GLN A 59 34.60 4.27 5.87
CA GLN A 59 35.12 5.34 5.01
C GLN A 59 34.18 5.59 3.82
N LEU A 60 33.73 4.54 3.16
CA LEU A 60 32.78 4.65 2.05
C LEU A 60 31.41 5.19 2.51
N ALA A 61 30.95 4.78 3.68
CA ALA A 61 29.72 5.30 4.29
C ALA A 61 29.83 6.82 4.50
N ARG A 62 30.87 7.30 5.16
CA ARG A 62 31.11 8.73 5.38
C ARG A 62 31.27 9.51 4.08
N GLN A 63 31.99 8.95 3.09
CA GLN A 63 32.14 9.59 1.79
C GLN A 63 30.86 9.67 0.98
N SER A 64 29.90 8.80 1.23
CA SER A 64 28.61 8.77 0.56
C SER A 64 27.55 9.56 1.34
N TYR A 65 27.20 9.12 2.53
CA TYR A 65 26.18 9.76 3.35
C TYR A 65 26.56 11.15 3.84
N GLY A 66 27.86 11.40 4.14
CA GLY A 66 28.36 12.71 4.54
C GLY A 66 28.36 13.77 3.43
N ARG A 67 28.08 13.40 2.18
CA ARG A 67 27.92 14.35 1.06
C ARG A 67 26.47 14.76 0.81
N LEU A 68 25.54 14.14 1.51
CA LEU A 68 24.14 14.60 1.49
C LEU A 68 24.07 15.95 2.20
N SER A 69 23.30 16.88 1.65
CA SER A 69 23.06 18.17 2.29
C SER A 69 22.04 18.03 3.43
N VAL A 70 21.01 17.19 3.24
CA VAL A 70 20.03 16.83 4.26
C VAL A 70 19.36 15.49 3.89
N ALA A 71 18.90 14.76 4.89
CA ALA A 71 18.01 13.61 4.71
C ALA A 71 16.68 13.85 5.44
N TYR A 72 15.57 13.64 4.74
CA TYR A 72 14.22 13.66 5.28
C TYR A 72 13.78 12.24 5.60
N ALA A 73 13.92 11.87 6.85
CA ALA A 73 13.67 10.53 7.35
C ALA A 73 12.17 10.26 7.53
N GLN A 74 11.76 9.02 7.23
CA GLN A 74 10.36 8.60 7.49
C GLN A 74 10.08 8.51 8.99
N THR A 75 11.07 8.10 9.81
CA THR A 75 10.92 7.86 11.24
C THR A 75 12.10 8.38 12.06
N ALA A 76 11.91 8.51 13.36
CA ALA A 76 12.99 8.81 14.29
C ALA A 76 14.11 7.74 14.28
N GLN A 77 13.74 6.46 14.09
CA GLN A 77 14.72 5.37 13.98
C GLN A 77 15.54 5.47 12.70
N ASP A 78 14.92 5.80 11.57
CA ASP A 78 15.63 6.04 10.33
C ASP A 78 16.57 7.23 10.46
N ALA A 79 16.10 8.31 11.09
CA ALA A 79 16.91 9.50 11.35
C ALA A 79 18.16 9.16 12.17
N GLN A 80 18.01 8.42 13.26
CA GLN A 80 19.15 8.00 14.10
C GLN A 80 20.16 7.15 13.33
N ARG A 81 19.66 6.21 12.49
CA ARG A 81 20.53 5.37 11.66
C ARG A 81 21.30 6.18 10.59
N LEU A 82 20.62 7.13 9.95
CA LEU A 82 21.24 8.03 8.97
C LEU A 82 22.31 8.94 9.60
N GLN A 83 22.04 9.47 10.80
CA GLN A 83 23.04 10.21 11.57
C GLN A 83 24.27 9.35 11.90
N THR A 84 24.07 8.08 12.28
CA THR A 84 25.16 7.12 12.52
C THR A 84 26.06 6.91 11.28
N LEU A 85 25.50 7.02 10.06
CA LEU A 85 26.27 6.94 8.81
C LEU A 85 26.93 8.27 8.40
N GLY A 86 26.73 9.34 9.16
CA GLY A 86 27.40 10.63 8.97
C GLY A 86 26.66 11.62 8.09
N VAL A 87 25.31 11.48 7.93
CA VAL A 87 24.49 12.51 7.27
C VAL A 87 24.56 13.80 8.10
N PRO A 88 24.94 14.96 7.52
CA PRO A 88 25.15 16.20 8.28
C PRO A 88 23.90 16.77 8.93
N ALA A 89 22.77 16.69 8.23
CA ALA A 89 21.48 17.16 8.71
C ALA A 89 20.39 16.11 8.43
N VAL A 90 19.62 15.77 9.45
CA VAL A 90 18.50 14.82 9.32
C VAL A 90 17.26 15.40 9.99
N MET A 91 16.16 15.40 9.26
CA MET A 91 14.84 15.84 9.73
C MET A 91 13.82 14.71 9.60
N VAL A 92 13.03 14.48 10.62
CA VAL A 92 11.91 13.52 10.53
C VAL A 92 10.71 14.21 9.90
N THR A 93 10.35 13.80 8.70
CA THR A 93 9.24 14.40 7.95
C THR A 93 8.05 13.47 7.78
N GLY A 94 8.20 12.19 8.08
CA GLY A 94 7.18 11.18 7.80
C GLY A 94 7.32 10.58 6.40
N ASN A 95 6.34 9.75 6.03
CA ASN A 95 6.37 9.01 4.77
C ASN A 95 5.45 9.65 3.74
N LEU A 96 6.02 10.04 2.58
CA LEU A 96 5.31 10.65 1.45
C LEU A 96 4.09 9.85 0.96
N LYS A 97 4.07 8.53 1.18
CA LYS A 97 2.94 7.69 0.78
C LYS A 97 1.63 8.08 1.48
N PHE A 98 1.70 8.69 2.67
CA PHE A 98 0.51 9.19 3.38
C PHE A 98 -0.06 10.49 2.79
N ASP A 99 0.72 11.22 2.00
CA ASP A 99 0.26 12.47 1.39
C ASP A 99 -0.60 12.24 0.13
N ALA A 100 -0.56 11.02 -0.41
CA ALA A 100 -1.43 10.65 -1.51
C ALA A 100 -2.90 10.67 -1.05
N SER A 101 -3.72 11.47 -1.71
CA SER A 101 -5.16 11.49 -1.51
C SER A 101 -5.82 10.61 -2.58
N PRO A 102 -6.78 9.76 -2.20
CA PRO A 102 -7.57 9.01 -3.17
C PRO A 102 -8.28 9.98 -4.13
N ASP A 103 -8.32 9.62 -5.40
CA ASP A 103 -9.06 10.41 -6.40
C ASP A 103 -10.57 10.36 -6.07
N PRO A 104 -11.22 11.51 -5.79
CA PRO A 104 -12.63 11.55 -5.44
C PRO A 104 -13.55 11.06 -6.57
N VAL A 105 -13.13 11.19 -7.83
CA VAL A 105 -13.87 10.69 -8.97
C VAL A 105 -13.88 9.16 -8.96
N LEU A 106 -12.74 8.53 -8.71
CA LEU A 106 -12.66 7.07 -8.57
C LEU A 106 -13.45 6.55 -7.38
N LEU A 107 -13.42 7.25 -6.24
CA LEU A 107 -14.22 6.89 -5.07
C LEU A 107 -15.72 6.90 -5.41
N GLN A 108 -16.21 7.97 -6.06
CA GLN A 108 -17.60 8.09 -6.47
C GLN A 108 -17.99 7.00 -7.47
N GLN A 109 -17.14 6.78 -8.49
CA GLN A 109 -17.37 5.72 -9.48
C GLN A 109 -17.43 4.33 -8.84
N GLY A 110 -16.60 4.06 -7.83
CA GLY A 110 -16.62 2.79 -7.08
C GLY A 110 -17.94 2.57 -6.36
N GLN A 111 -18.44 3.59 -5.66
CA GLN A 111 -19.73 3.56 -4.99
C GLN A 111 -20.88 3.34 -5.97
N ASP A 112 -20.85 4.02 -7.14
CA ASP A 112 -21.85 3.87 -8.18
C ASP A 112 -21.83 2.48 -8.80
N LEU A 113 -20.64 1.94 -9.04
CA LEU A 113 -20.46 0.61 -9.59
C LEU A 113 -20.95 -0.45 -8.60
N ARG A 114 -20.62 -0.30 -7.32
CA ARG A 114 -21.14 -1.16 -6.24
C ARG A 114 -22.67 -1.17 -6.24
N ARG A 115 -23.31 0.03 -6.25
CA ARG A 115 -24.78 0.14 -6.26
C ARG A 115 -25.38 -0.57 -7.47
N ARG A 116 -24.82 -0.35 -8.67
CA ARG A 116 -25.30 -1.02 -9.91
C ARG A 116 -25.15 -2.53 -9.85
N TRP A 117 -24.03 -3.03 -9.32
CA TRP A 117 -23.81 -4.47 -9.22
C TRP A 117 -24.69 -5.12 -8.16
N HIS A 118 -24.92 -4.45 -7.03
CA HIS A 118 -25.86 -4.94 -6.02
C HIS A 118 -27.30 -4.97 -6.52
N ALA A 119 -27.73 -4.00 -7.33
CA ALA A 119 -29.09 -3.98 -7.91
C ALA A 119 -29.35 -5.17 -8.86
N GLN A 120 -28.31 -5.82 -9.35
CA GLN A 120 -28.41 -7.03 -10.20
C GLN A 120 -28.43 -8.33 -9.38
N GLN A 121 -28.31 -8.26 -8.06
CA GLN A 121 -28.31 -9.42 -7.16
C GLN A 121 -29.65 -9.53 -6.43
N ARG A 122 -30.02 -10.76 -6.00
CA ARG A 122 -31.25 -11.00 -5.20
C ARG A 122 -31.20 -10.31 -3.84
N ALA A 123 -29.98 -10.16 -3.26
CA ALA A 123 -29.75 -9.43 -2.02
C ALA A 123 -28.39 -8.74 -2.06
N ALA A 124 -28.32 -7.50 -1.56
CA ALA A 124 -27.06 -6.80 -1.38
C ALA A 124 -26.23 -7.49 -0.28
N ARG A 125 -25.01 -7.91 -0.63
CA ARG A 125 -24.07 -8.55 0.30
C ARG A 125 -22.94 -7.60 0.63
N PRO A 126 -22.35 -7.68 1.83
CA PRO A 126 -21.10 -6.98 2.10
C PRO A 126 -19.99 -7.47 1.15
N VAL A 127 -19.04 -6.58 0.83
CA VAL A 127 -18.00 -6.84 -0.15
C VAL A 127 -16.65 -6.98 0.56
N ALA A 128 -16.00 -8.13 0.40
CA ALA A 128 -14.61 -8.36 0.78
C ALA A 128 -13.70 -8.27 -0.46
N LEU A 129 -12.63 -7.51 -0.36
CA LEU A 129 -11.66 -7.30 -1.43
C LEU A 129 -10.37 -8.07 -1.13
N LEU A 130 -9.91 -8.90 -2.05
CA LEU A 130 -8.51 -9.35 -2.08
C LEU A 130 -7.71 -8.34 -2.93
N ALA A 131 -7.05 -7.40 -2.25
CA ALA A 131 -6.45 -6.21 -2.84
C ALA A 131 -5.03 -6.45 -3.35
N SER A 132 -4.77 -6.22 -4.62
CA SER A 132 -3.43 -6.33 -5.22
C SER A 132 -2.79 -7.70 -4.98
N SER A 133 -3.53 -8.77 -5.23
CA SER A 133 -3.07 -10.14 -5.01
C SER A 133 -1.85 -10.49 -5.88
N ARG A 134 -1.00 -11.34 -5.34
CA ARG A 134 0.25 -11.82 -5.95
C ARG A 134 0.16 -13.32 -6.19
N ASP A 135 1.19 -13.85 -6.89
CA ASP A 135 1.26 -15.25 -7.26
C ASP A 135 0.98 -16.19 -6.10
N GLY A 136 0.04 -17.12 -6.30
CA GLY A 136 -0.38 -18.13 -5.33
C GLY A 136 -1.45 -17.66 -4.33
N GLU A 137 -1.66 -16.37 -4.14
CA GLU A 137 -2.61 -15.88 -3.13
C GLU A 137 -4.07 -16.11 -3.51
N GLU A 138 -4.41 -16.07 -4.80
CA GLU A 138 -5.74 -16.43 -5.27
C GLU A 138 -6.04 -17.92 -5.04
N THR A 139 -5.02 -18.78 -5.18
CA THR A 139 -5.15 -20.19 -4.84
C THR A 139 -5.33 -20.41 -3.33
N LEU A 140 -4.58 -19.70 -2.50
CA LEU A 140 -4.77 -19.72 -1.04
C LEU A 140 -6.17 -19.24 -0.65
N TRP A 141 -6.65 -18.15 -1.26
CA TRP A 141 -8.00 -17.67 -1.05
C TRP A 141 -9.05 -18.70 -1.45
N LEU A 142 -8.88 -19.33 -2.61
CA LEU A 142 -9.80 -20.36 -3.11
C LEU A 142 -9.86 -21.56 -2.14
N GLN A 143 -8.72 -22.04 -1.66
CA GLN A 143 -8.68 -23.13 -0.67
C GLN A 143 -9.41 -22.74 0.63
N ALA A 144 -9.14 -21.51 1.13
CA ALA A 144 -9.81 -21.00 2.31
C ALA A 144 -11.32 -20.87 2.11
N TRP A 145 -11.77 -20.39 0.95
CA TRP A 145 -13.18 -20.29 0.61
C TRP A 145 -13.86 -21.66 0.47
N GLN A 146 -13.20 -22.64 -0.15
CA GLN A 146 -13.71 -24.02 -0.30
C GLN A 146 -13.84 -24.73 1.05
N ALA A 147 -13.00 -24.39 2.03
CA ALA A 147 -13.06 -24.93 3.38
C ALA A 147 -14.21 -24.36 4.22
N LEU A 148 -14.87 -23.29 3.76
CA LEU A 148 -16.04 -22.73 4.46
C LEU A 148 -17.24 -23.66 4.38
N PRO A 149 -18.11 -23.69 5.43
CA PRO A 149 -19.43 -24.29 5.36
C PRO A 149 -20.24 -23.70 4.20
N PRO A 150 -21.01 -24.50 3.46
CA PRO A 150 -21.75 -24.03 2.29
C PRO A 150 -22.61 -22.77 2.55
N GLU A 151 -23.23 -22.71 3.72
CA GLU A 151 -24.09 -21.59 4.15
C GLU A 151 -23.33 -20.27 4.34
N GLN A 152 -22.02 -20.32 4.54
CA GLN A 152 -21.17 -19.14 4.72
C GLN A 152 -20.57 -18.64 3.42
N ARG A 153 -20.49 -19.48 2.38
CA ARG A 153 -19.85 -19.14 1.10
C ARG A 153 -20.52 -17.98 0.40
N ASP A 154 -21.84 -17.88 0.57
CA ASP A 154 -22.68 -16.84 -0.05
C ASP A 154 -22.89 -15.60 0.83
N ALA A 155 -22.37 -15.58 2.05
CA ALA A 155 -22.57 -14.48 3.00
C ALA A 155 -21.89 -13.17 2.54
N VAL A 156 -20.83 -13.26 1.73
CA VAL A 156 -19.98 -12.15 1.30
C VAL A 156 -19.80 -12.18 -0.21
N GLN A 157 -19.85 -11.00 -0.83
CA GLN A 157 -19.43 -10.81 -2.22
C GLN A 157 -17.92 -10.62 -2.26
N TRP A 158 -17.23 -11.47 -3.00
CA TRP A 158 -15.79 -11.33 -3.20
C TRP A 158 -15.45 -10.48 -4.43
N LEU A 159 -14.50 -9.57 -4.25
CA LEU A 159 -13.84 -8.77 -5.29
C LEU A 159 -12.35 -9.11 -5.25
N ILE A 160 -11.79 -9.56 -6.36
CA ILE A 160 -10.36 -9.91 -6.47
C ILE A 160 -9.71 -8.96 -7.45
N VAL A 161 -8.59 -8.33 -7.02
CA VAL A 161 -7.82 -7.39 -7.85
C VAL A 161 -6.37 -7.85 -7.89
N PRO A 162 -5.92 -8.51 -8.98
CA PRO A 162 -4.53 -8.91 -9.13
C PRO A 162 -3.60 -7.69 -9.32
N ARG A 163 -2.39 -7.77 -8.77
CA ARG A 163 -1.41 -6.67 -8.80
C ARG A 163 -0.86 -6.38 -10.20
N HIS A 164 -0.74 -7.40 -11.03
CA HIS A 164 -0.06 -7.33 -12.32
C HIS A 164 -1.01 -7.62 -13.48
N PRO A 165 -1.05 -6.75 -14.53
CA PRO A 165 -1.98 -6.90 -15.64
C PRO A 165 -1.86 -8.24 -16.38
N GLN A 166 -0.64 -8.76 -16.51
CA GLN A 166 -0.39 -10.05 -17.17
C GLN A 166 -1.07 -11.24 -16.47
N ARG A 167 -1.54 -11.07 -15.23
CA ARG A 167 -2.23 -12.12 -14.46
C ARG A 167 -3.75 -12.02 -14.54
N PHE A 168 -4.31 -10.98 -15.16
CA PHE A 168 -5.77 -10.78 -15.17
C PHE A 168 -6.51 -11.94 -15.81
N ASP A 169 -6.03 -12.40 -16.98
CA ASP A 169 -6.67 -13.51 -17.68
C ASP A 169 -6.40 -14.88 -17.02
N GLU A 170 -5.22 -15.06 -16.42
CA GLU A 170 -4.87 -16.24 -15.64
C GLU A 170 -5.82 -16.39 -14.44
N VAL A 171 -6.04 -15.31 -13.67
CA VAL A 171 -6.93 -15.32 -12.52
C VAL A 171 -8.39 -15.50 -12.93
N ALA A 172 -8.82 -14.85 -14.03
CA ALA A 172 -10.17 -15.08 -14.57
C ALA A 172 -10.40 -16.54 -14.98
N HIS A 173 -9.38 -17.17 -15.58
CA HIS A 173 -9.43 -18.59 -15.95
C HIS A 173 -9.48 -19.49 -14.72
N LEU A 174 -8.60 -19.24 -13.72
CA LEU A 174 -8.60 -19.98 -12.44
C LEU A 174 -9.99 -19.96 -11.79
N LEU A 175 -10.61 -18.79 -11.68
CA LEU A 175 -11.93 -18.64 -11.06
C LEU A 175 -13.01 -19.41 -11.83
N ARG A 176 -13.01 -19.35 -13.17
CA ARG A 176 -14.00 -20.08 -14.02
C ARG A 176 -13.83 -21.57 -13.90
N THR A 177 -12.62 -22.08 -13.97
CA THR A 177 -12.35 -23.53 -13.87
C THR A 177 -12.63 -24.12 -12.51
N THR A 178 -12.69 -23.28 -11.47
CA THR A 178 -13.06 -23.68 -10.10
C THR A 178 -14.54 -23.44 -9.79
N GLY A 179 -15.35 -23.09 -10.79
CA GLY A 179 -16.80 -23.08 -10.68
C GLY A 179 -17.44 -21.72 -10.42
N PHE A 180 -16.69 -20.61 -10.49
CA PHE A 180 -17.27 -19.28 -10.33
C PHE A 180 -17.78 -18.67 -11.64
N ALA A 181 -18.83 -17.89 -11.58
CA ALA A 181 -19.16 -16.90 -12.58
C ALA A 181 -18.30 -15.64 -12.35
N VAL A 182 -17.61 -15.14 -13.38
CA VAL A 182 -16.67 -14.02 -13.24
C VAL A 182 -17.24 -12.76 -13.88
N LYS A 183 -17.38 -11.71 -13.06
CA LYS A 183 -17.74 -10.36 -13.55
C LYS A 183 -16.50 -9.50 -13.63
N ARG A 184 -16.08 -9.18 -14.86
CA ARG A 184 -14.85 -8.38 -15.12
C ARG A 184 -15.15 -6.89 -15.15
N ARG A 185 -14.25 -6.09 -14.55
CA ARG A 185 -14.32 -4.64 -14.60
C ARG A 185 -14.07 -4.09 -16.01
N SER A 186 -13.09 -4.64 -16.73
CA SER A 186 -12.66 -4.16 -18.03
C SER A 186 -13.74 -4.25 -19.11
N THR A 187 -14.55 -5.30 -19.09
CA THR A 187 -15.60 -5.53 -20.08
C THR A 187 -16.99 -5.11 -19.61
N GLY A 188 -17.18 -4.97 -18.30
CA GLY A 188 -18.51 -4.80 -17.68
C GLY A 188 -19.42 -6.01 -17.81
N GLN A 189 -18.94 -7.09 -18.45
CA GLN A 189 -19.70 -8.32 -18.68
C GLN A 189 -19.61 -9.24 -17.48
N THR A 190 -20.71 -9.94 -17.24
CA THR A 190 -20.77 -11.05 -16.31
C THR A 190 -20.90 -12.34 -17.13
N ASP A 191 -20.24 -13.41 -16.70
CA ASP A 191 -20.52 -14.74 -17.26
C ASP A 191 -22.03 -15.05 -17.12
N PRO A 192 -22.58 -15.90 -17.97
CA PRO A 192 -24.00 -16.28 -17.91
C PRO A 192 -24.41 -16.68 -16.50
N ASP A 193 -25.60 -16.24 -16.06
CA ASP A 193 -26.18 -16.65 -14.79
C ASP A 193 -26.74 -18.10 -14.93
N ASP A 194 -25.90 -19.02 -14.52
CA ASP A 194 -26.19 -20.46 -14.48
C ASP A 194 -26.28 -21.01 -13.04
N GLY A 195 -26.50 -20.12 -12.07
CA GLY A 195 -26.59 -20.44 -10.66
C GLY A 195 -25.23 -20.54 -9.95
N ARG A 196 -24.11 -20.32 -10.63
CA ARG A 196 -22.79 -20.27 -10.00
C ARG A 196 -22.64 -19.03 -9.16
N GLN A 197 -21.86 -19.13 -8.09
CA GLN A 197 -21.48 -17.97 -7.30
C GLN A 197 -20.62 -16.99 -8.12
N ALA A 198 -21.00 -15.72 -8.11
CA ALA A 198 -20.28 -14.68 -8.83
C ALA A 198 -19.10 -14.13 -8.01
N VAL A 199 -17.93 -14.00 -8.65
CA VAL A 199 -16.78 -13.25 -8.14
C VAL A 199 -16.56 -12.04 -9.05
N TRP A 200 -16.33 -10.89 -8.43
CA TRP A 200 -15.96 -9.68 -9.16
C TRP A 200 -14.45 -9.65 -9.36
N LEU A 201 -14.02 -9.37 -10.59
CA LEU A 201 -12.61 -9.27 -10.95
C LEU A 201 -12.27 -7.85 -11.35
N GLY A 202 -11.41 -7.21 -10.59
CA GLY A 202 -10.86 -5.90 -10.89
C GLY A 202 -9.62 -6.04 -11.76
N ASP A 203 -9.82 -6.05 -13.06
CA ASP A 203 -8.81 -6.25 -14.10
C ASP A 203 -8.47 -4.95 -14.84
N SER A 204 -8.19 -3.90 -14.08
CA SER A 204 -7.75 -2.60 -14.56
C SER A 204 -6.60 -2.04 -13.74
N MET A 205 -5.87 -1.08 -14.33
CA MET A 205 -4.76 -0.41 -13.66
C MET A 205 -5.13 1.00 -13.21
N GLY A 206 -4.53 1.44 -12.09
CA GLY A 206 -4.73 2.80 -11.58
C GLY A 206 -6.09 3.06 -10.89
N GLU A 207 -6.92 2.04 -10.73
CA GLU A 207 -8.28 2.17 -10.15
C GLU A 207 -8.41 1.62 -8.70
N MET A 208 -7.32 1.49 -7.95
CA MET A 208 -7.41 0.97 -6.57
C MET A 208 -8.36 1.76 -5.66
N PRO A 209 -8.43 3.11 -5.70
CA PRO A 209 -9.42 3.86 -4.93
C PRO A 209 -10.87 3.48 -5.25
N LEU A 210 -11.17 3.17 -6.53
CA LEU A 210 -12.48 2.67 -6.95
C LEU A 210 -12.79 1.34 -6.27
N TYR A 211 -11.84 0.39 -6.27
CA TYR A 211 -12.04 -0.92 -5.67
C TYR A 211 -12.16 -0.86 -4.14
N TYR A 212 -11.38 0.00 -3.47
CA TYR A 212 -11.54 0.23 -2.03
C TYR A 212 -12.91 0.85 -1.70
N ALA A 213 -13.42 1.75 -2.55
CA ALA A 213 -14.75 2.35 -2.37
C ALA A 213 -15.89 1.34 -2.60
N MET A 214 -15.65 0.26 -3.35
CA MET A 214 -16.60 -0.85 -3.50
C MET A 214 -16.61 -1.78 -2.29
N ALA A 215 -15.51 -1.87 -1.54
CA ALA A 215 -15.30 -2.86 -0.49
C ALA A 215 -15.70 -2.37 0.90
N ASP A 216 -16.10 -3.28 1.75
CA ASP A 216 -16.34 -3.06 3.18
C ASP A 216 -15.10 -3.34 4.03
N LEU A 217 -14.20 -4.19 3.52
CA LEU A 217 -12.86 -4.45 4.04
C LEU A 217 -11.95 -5.06 2.95
N ALA A 218 -10.64 -5.00 3.16
CA ALA A 218 -9.66 -5.55 2.23
C ALA A 218 -8.70 -6.53 2.91
N LEU A 219 -8.47 -7.67 2.26
CA LEU A 219 -7.34 -8.55 2.52
C LEU A 219 -6.17 -8.05 1.67
N MET A 220 -5.05 -7.70 2.28
CA MET A 220 -3.93 -7.08 1.57
C MET A 220 -3.03 -8.12 0.90
N GLY A 221 -3.00 -8.14 -0.41
CA GLY A 221 -2.16 -9.03 -1.20
C GLY A 221 -0.67 -8.82 -0.97
N GLY A 222 0.14 -9.81 -1.35
CA GLY A 222 1.57 -9.87 -1.07
C GLY A 222 1.91 -10.10 0.40
N SER A 223 0.90 -10.15 1.28
CA SER A 223 1.10 -10.35 2.72
C SER A 223 0.80 -11.78 3.20
N PHE A 224 0.06 -12.55 2.44
CA PHE A 224 -0.25 -13.96 2.74
C PHE A 224 0.78 -14.92 2.13
N ALA A 225 1.44 -14.52 1.06
CA ALA A 225 2.67 -15.11 0.55
C ALA A 225 3.89 -14.27 1.00
N PRO A 226 5.13 -14.82 1.03
CA PRO A 226 6.32 -14.12 1.56
C PRO A 226 6.85 -13.05 0.59
N LEU A 227 5.96 -12.14 0.15
CA LEU A 227 6.22 -11.10 -0.85
C LEU A 227 6.24 -9.68 -0.26
N GLY A 228 6.01 -9.54 1.07
CA GLY A 228 6.25 -8.31 1.83
C GLY A 228 5.09 -7.33 1.91
N GLY A 229 3.90 -7.71 1.44
CA GLY A 229 2.70 -6.85 1.47
C GLY A 229 2.65 -5.80 0.38
N GLN A 230 1.46 -5.20 0.22
CA GLN A 230 1.19 -4.07 -0.67
C GLN A 230 0.81 -2.81 0.13
N ASN A 231 0.49 -1.71 -0.56
CA ASN A 231 0.25 -0.40 0.05
C ASN A 231 -1.10 -0.36 0.80
N LEU A 232 -1.06 -0.57 2.13
CA LEU A 232 -2.25 -0.46 2.98
C LEU A 232 -2.67 1.00 3.26
N ILE A 233 -1.75 1.97 3.07
CA ILE A 233 -2.02 3.39 3.35
C ILE A 233 -3.14 3.91 2.45
N GLU A 234 -3.15 3.49 1.19
CA GLU A 234 -4.18 3.86 0.22
C GLU A 234 -5.55 3.29 0.62
N ALA A 235 -5.60 2.04 1.09
CA ALA A 235 -6.83 1.44 1.63
C ALA A 235 -7.36 2.25 2.83
N CYS A 236 -6.49 2.58 3.79
CA CYS A 236 -6.84 3.39 4.96
C CYS A 236 -7.33 4.79 4.55
N ALA A 237 -6.73 5.41 3.54
CA ALA A 237 -7.15 6.71 3.01
C ALA A 237 -8.54 6.66 2.36
N CYS A 238 -8.97 5.49 1.89
CA CYS A 238 -10.32 5.21 1.38
C CYS A 238 -11.31 4.74 2.46
N ALA A 239 -10.98 4.86 3.75
CA ALA A 239 -11.77 4.33 4.87
C ALA A 239 -12.01 2.81 4.78
N CYS A 240 -11.16 2.06 4.11
CA CYS A 240 -11.28 0.61 3.98
C CYS A 240 -10.42 -0.10 5.05
N PRO A 241 -11.02 -0.82 6.01
CA PRO A 241 -10.29 -1.62 7.00
C PRO A 241 -9.46 -2.71 6.33
N VAL A 242 -8.33 -3.06 6.93
CA VAL A 242 -7.38 -3.98 6.29
C VAL A 242 -7.11 -5.21 7.16
N LEU A 243 -7.17 -6.39 6.54
CA LEU A 243 -6.63 -7.64 7.06
C LEU A 243 -5.27 -7.89 6.42
N LEU A 244 -4.24 -8.06 7.24
CA LEU A 244 -2.86 -8.28 6.84
C LEU A 244 -2.45 -9.72 7.12
N GLY A 245 -1.74 -10.34 6.18
CA GLY A 245 -1.05 -11.61 6.42
C GLY A 245 0.24 -11.43 7.24
N PRO A 246 0.99 -12.53 7.47
CA PRO A 246 2.20 -12.51 8.28
C PRO A 246 3.38 -11.75 7.64
N HIS A 247 3.36 -11.56 6.31
CA HIS A 247 4.50 -11.02 5.55
C HIS A 247 4.26 -9.57 5.14
N THR A 248 4.73 -8.60 5.95
CA THR A 248 4.54 -7.16 5.67
C THR A 248 5.85 -6.38 5.64
N PHE A 249 6.98 -7.02 5.35
CA PHE A 249 8.32 -6.44 5.48
C PHE A 249 8.58 -5.22 4.56
N ASN A 250 7.85 -5.06 3.43
CA ASN A 250 7.93 -3.87 2.58
C ASN A 250 7.20 -2.66 3.20
N PHE A 251 6.23 -2.91 4.08
CA PHE A 251 5.40 -1.92 4.75
C PHE A 251 5.33 -2.15 6.26
N SER A 252 6.36 -2.77 6.87
CA SER A 252 6.33 -3.22 8.26
C SER A 252 5.89 -2.13 9.23
N GLN A 253 6.50 -0.95 9.16
CA GLN A 253 6.17 0.16 10.03
C GLN A 253 4.72 0.63 9.86
N ALA A 254 4.29 0.89 8.63
CA ALA A 254 2.91 1.32 8.36
C ALA A 254 1.90 0.26 8.81
N SER A 255 2.24 -1.03 8.66
CA SER A 255 1.41 -2.15 9.13
C SER A 255 1.27 -2.17 10.64
N GLU A 256 2.37 -2.07 11.40
CA GLU A 256 2.33 -2.04 12.86
C GLU A 256 1.59 -0.81 13.39
N GLN A 257 1.80 0.36 12.77
CA GLN A 257 1.11 1.59 13.14
C GLN A 257 -0.40 1.50 12.86
N ALA A 258 -0.80 0.93 11.72
CA ALA A 258 -2.21 0.74 11.37
C ALA A 258 -2.90 -0.25 12.32
N ILE A 259 -2.21 -1.33 12.73
CA ILE A 259 -2.71 -2.30 13.72
C ILE A 259 -2.87 -1.61 15.09
N ALA A 260 -1.85 -0.88 15.54
CA ALA A 260 -1.89 -0.14 16.81
C ALA A 260 -3.01 0.92 16.84
N ALA A 261 -3.31 1.53 15.70
CA ALA A 261 -4.41 2.49 15.53
C ALA A 261 -5.81 1.83 15.42
N GLY A 262 -5.90 0.50 15.35
CA GLY A 262 -7.16 -0.22 15.12
C GLY A 262 -7.68 -0.14 13.69
N ALA A 263 -6.86 0.30 12.72
CA ALA A 263 -7.21 0.39 11.31
C ALA A 263 -7.00 -0.93 10.55
N ALA A 264 -6.18 -1.82 11.09
CA ALA A 264 -5.86 -3.11 10.51
C ALA A 264 -5.81 -4.21 11.56
N LEU A 265 -5.99 -5.46 11.12
CA LEU A 265 -5.78 -6.66 11.92
C LEU A 265 -4.79 -7.58 11.23
N ARG A 266 -3.95 -8.25 12.02
CA ARG A 266 -3.03 -9.27 11.51
C ARG A 266 -3.67 -10.65 11.59
N CYS A 267 -3.56 -11.40 10.50
CA CYS A 267 -3.94 -12.79 10.38
C CYS A 267 -2.71 -13.66 10.11
N ASN A 268 -2.68 -14.87 10.64
CA ASN A 268 -1.56 -15.79 10.48
C ASN A 268 -1.61 -16.58 9.16
N SER A 269 -2.78 -16.64 8.52
CA SER A 269 -2.97 -17.33 7.24
C SER A 269 -4.14 -16.71 6.45
N MET A 270 -4.28 -17.11 5.19
CA MET A 270 -5.42 -16.73 4.35
C MET A 270 -6.74 -17.29 4.90
N GLU A 271 -6.74 -18.51 5.44
CA GLU A 271 -7.93 -19.12 6.05
C GLU A 271 -8.43 -18.28 7.22
N GLN A 272 -7.52 -17.87 8.12
CA GLN A 272 -7.89 -17.00 9.22
C GLN A 272 -8.42 -15.65 8.72
N ALA A 273 -7.82 -15.08 7.67
CA ALA A 273 -8.27 -13.81 7.11
C ALA A 273 -9.66 -13.91 6.49
N VAL A 274 -9.97 -15.00 5.78
CA VAL A 274 -11.30 -15.25 5.22
C VAL A 274 -12.34 -15.42 6.34
N GLN A 275 -12.04 -16.18 7.39
CA GLN A 275 -12.91 -16.33 8.56
C GLN A 275 -13.14 -15.00 9.29
N GLN A 276 -12.07 -14.22 9.49
CA GLN A 276 -12.15 -12.90 10.12
C GLN A 276 -12.96 -11.91 9.27
N ALA A 277 -12.83 -11.97 7.94
CA ALA A 277 -13.64 -11.17 7.04
C ALA A 277 -15.13 -11.50 7.19
N LEU A 278 -15.49 -12.78 7.20
CA LEU A 278 -16.87 -13.20 7.44
C LEU A 278 -17.40 -12.72 8.80
N ALA A 279 -16.62 -12.86 9.87
CA ALA A 279 -17.00 -12.42 11.21
C ALA A 279 -17.27 -10.91 11.26
N LEU A 280 -16.41 -10.08 10.65
CA LEU A 280 -16.55 -8.62 10.60
C LEU A 280 -17.70 -8.15 9.72
N LEU A 281 -18.04 -8.93 8.68
CA LEU A 281 -19.06 -8.57 7.69
C LEU A 281 -20.46 -9.15 8.02
N SER A 282 -20.54 -10.20 8.83
CA SER A 282 -21.80 -10.82 9.23
C SER A 282 -22.51 -10.10 10.39
N THR A 283 -21.83 -9.21 11.09
CA THR A 283 -22.48 -8.41 12.14
C THR A 283 -23.44 -7.41 11.49
N ALA A 284 -24.74 -7.73 11.50
CA ALA A 284 -25.78 -6.78 11.17
C ALA A 284 -25.61 -5.49 11.98
N PRO A 285 -25.90 -4.30 11.43
CA PRO A 285 -25.96 -3.09 12.23
C PRO A 285 -26.94 -3.40 13.38
N ALA A 286 -26.45 -3.24 14.63
CA ALA A 286 -27.27 -3.48 15.81
C ALA A 286 -28.49 -2.56 15.72
N GLU A 287 -29.68 -3.13 15.64
CA GLU A 287 -30.96 -2.40 15.64
C GLU A 287 -31.24 -1.67 16.98
N THR A 288 -30.34 -1.83 17.93
CA THR A 288 -30.40 -1.17 19.24
C THR A 288 -29.21 -0.22 19.40
N GLY A 289 -29.48 1.06 19.49
CA GLY A 289 -28.63 2.24 19.59
C GLY A 289 -27.46 2.25 20.57
N ALA A 290 -26.71 1.15 20.70
CA ALA A 290 -25.51 1.07 21.53
C ALA A 290 -24.47 0.16 20.87
N SER A 291 -23.32 0.73 20.63
CA SER A 291 -22.04 0.25 20.10
C SER A 291 -21.96 0.16 18.57
N ASP A 292 -21.17 1.04 18.01
CA ASP A 292 -20.60 0.93 16.66
C ASP A 292 -20.08 -0.49 16.43
N SER A 293 -20.43 -1.08 15.28
CA SER A 293 -19.85 -2.36 14.90
C SER A 293 -18.33 -2.25 14.85
N THR A 294 -17.61 -3.32 15.20
CA THR A 294 -16.13 -3.36 15.13
C THR A 294 -15.62 -2.86 13.77
N ARG A 295 -16.30 -3.20 12.68
CA ARG A 295 -16.00 -2.72 11.33
C ARG A 295 -16.10 -1.20 11.23
N ALA A 296 -17.14 -0.57 11.71
CA ALA A 296 -17.31 0.88 11.68
C ALA A 296 -16.24 1.60 12.50
N ALA A 297 -15.84 1.03 13.64
CA ALA A 297 -14.71 1.52 14.41
C ALA A 297 -13.39 1.43 13.62
N MET A 298 -13.12 0.31 12.95
CA MET A 298 -11.96 0.16 12.09
C MET A 298 -11.96 1.13 10.91
N GLN A 299 -13.10 1.42 10.28
CA GLN A 299 -13.22 2.40 9.19
C GLN A 299 -12.84 3.80 9.66
N ARG A 300 -13.34 4.23 10.81
CA ARG A 300 -12.94 5.52 11.41
C ARG A 300 -11.46 5.56 11.76
N ALA A 301 -10.96 4.50 12.38
CA ALA A 301 -9.54 4.37 12.71
C ALA A 301 -8.65 4.45 11.47
N ALA A 302 -9.05 3.85 10.34
CA ALA A 302 -8.32 3.91 9.07
C ALA A 302 -8.20 5.36 8.55
N LEU A 303 -9.28 6.13 8.56
CA LEU A 303 -9.25 7.55 8.16
C LEU A 303 -8.36 8.38 9.09
N VAL A 304 -8.55 8.24 10.41
CA VAL A 304 -7.74 8.95 11.41
C VAL A 304 -6.25 8.62 11.25
N PHE A 305 -5.91 7.33 11.11
CA PHE A 305 -4.56 6.87 10.86
C PHE A 305 -3.96 7.50 9.60
N SER A 306 -4.68 7.46 8.47
CA SER A 306 -4.20 8.05 7.22
C SER A 306 -3.97 9.55 7.35
N GLN A 307 -4.90 10.29 7.98
CA GLN A 307 -4.82 11.74 8.14
C GLN A 307 -3.69 12.17 9.10
N ALA A 308 -3.50 11.46 10.21
CA ALA A 308 -2.50 11.78 11.23
C ALA A 308 -1.06 11.72 10.71
N HIS A 309 -0.81 10.96 9.63
CA HIS A 309 0.53 10.78 9.07
C HIS A 309 0.83 11.65 7.84
N ARG A 310 -0.11 12.51 7.41
CA ARG A 310 0.05 13.41 6.26
C ARG A 310 0.99 14.59 6.54
N GLY A 311 1.36 15.30 5.47
CA GLY A 311 2.13 16.54 5.52
C GLY A 311 3.64 16.33 5.37
N ALA A 312 4.10 15.14 4.98
CA ALA A 312 5.51 14.88 4.75
C ALA A 312 6.07 15.77 3.62
N ALA A 313 5.37 15.87 2.50
CA ALA A 313 5.76 16.71 1.37
C ALA A 313 5.83 18.18 1.77
N GLN A 314 4.83 18.67 2.51
CA GLN A 314 4.80 20.07 2.96
C GLN A 314 5.97 20.37 3.90
N ARG A 315 6.27 19.49 4.86
CA ARG A 315 7.44 19.67 5.75
C ARG A 315 8.75 19.72 4.98
N MET A 316 8.94 18.83 3.99
CA MET A 316 10.13 18.80 3.13
C MET A 316 10.24 20.06 2.28
N THR A 317 9.18 20.46 1.57
CA THR A 317 9.22 21.65 0.71
C THR A 317 9.43 22.92 1.50
N SER A 318 8.84 23.04 2.70
CA SER A 318 9.05 24.19 3.59
C SER A 318 10.51 24.31 4.02
N ASP A 319 11.19 23.23 4.41
CA ASP A 319 12.60 23.26 4.77
C ASP A 319 13.50 23.56 3.55
N LEU A 320 13.16 23.00 2.36
CA LEU A 320 13.91 23.28 1.13
C LEU A 320 13.81 24.76 0.71
N HIS A 321 12.64 25.40 0.90
CA HIS A 321 12.47 26.85 0.70
C HIS A 321 13.28 27.66 1.71
N GLN A 322 13.26 27.30 3.00
CA GLN A 322 14.04 27.97 4.04
C GLN A 322 15.55 27.89 3.77
N ARG A 323 16.01 26.83 3.12
CA ARG A 323 17.41 26.68 2.69
C ARG A 323 17.74 27.43 1.39
N GLY A 324 16.75 28.02 0.72
CA GLY A 324 16.94 28.71 -0.57
C GLY A 324 17.19 27.77 -1.76
N TRP A 325 16.87 26.48 -1.64
CA TRP A 325 17.07 25.50 -2.70
C TRP A 325 15.85 25.34 -3.64
N LEU A 326 14.69 25.74 -3.17
CA LEU A 326 13.49 25.92 -4.01
C LEU A 326 13.20 27.41 -4.11
N GLY A 327 12.96 27.86 -5.35
CA GLY A 327 12.56 29.23 -5.68
C GLY A 327 11.05 29.43 -5.58
#